data_5e84965e8ac9d49a36cb75fe0f266847
#
_entry.id   5e84965e8ac9d49a36cb75fe0f266847
#
_cell.length_a   1.000
_cell.length_b   1.000
_cell.length_c   1.000
_cell.angle_alpha   90.00
_cell.angle_beta   90.00
_cell.angle_gamma   90.00
#
_symmetry.space_group_name_H-M   'P 1'
#
loop_
_entity.id
_entity.type
_entity.pdbx_description
1 polymer ?
#
loop_
_entity_poly.entity_id
_entity_poly.type
_entity_poly.pdbx_seq_one_letter_code
_entity_poly.pdbx_strand_id
1 'polypeptide(L)'
;MKKIAVDAMGGDYAPQAIVEGVNQALTDFSDIEVQLYGDESKIKQYLTATERVSIIHTDEKINSDDEPTKAIRKKKNASMVLAAKAVKDGEADAVLSAGNTGALLAAGFFIVGRIKNIDRPGLMSTLPTIDGKGFDMLDLGANAENTAHHLHQYAILGSFYARNVRGIEKPRVGLLNNGTESSKGDPLRKEAYDLLVADKSLNFVGNVEARDLMDGVADVVVTDGFTGNAVLKAIEGTAMGLSLIHI
;
A
#
# COMPACT_ATOMS: atom_id res chain seq x y z
N MET A 1 16.88 14.62 7.02
CA MET A 1 15.88 13.99 7.90
C MET A 1 14.59 13.88 7.10
N LYS A 2 13.92 12.73 7.08
CA LYS A 2 12.65 12.53 6.38
C LYS A 2 11.48 12.87 7.28
N LYS A 3 10.52 13.63 6.78
CA LYS A 3 9.31 14.01 7.54
C LYS A 3 8.15 13.12 7.20
N ILE A 4 7.55 12.52 8.23
CA ILE A 4 6.40 11.62 8.09
C ILE A 4 5.17 12.26 8.70
N ALA A 5 4.15 12.52 7.90
CA ALA A 5 2.84 12.96 8.37
C ALA A 5 2.00 11.74 8.80
N VAL A 6 1.62 11.67 10.07
CA VAL A 6 0.92 10.52 10.65
C VAL A 6 -0.48 10.91 11.07
N ASP A 7 -1.48 10.22 10.53
CA ASP A 7 -2.86 10.27 11.00
C ASP A 7 -2.95 9.55 12.35
N ALA A 8 -2.89 10.31 13.44
CA ALA A 8 -2.91 9.76 14.80
C ALA A 8 -4.28 9.21 15.21
N MET A 9 -5.35 9.53 14.48
CA MET A 9 -6.73 9.15 14.84
C MET A 9 -7.29 8.02 13.99
N GLY A 10 -6.50 7.49 13.04
CA GLY A 10 -6.88 6.38 12.18
C GLY A 10 -6.58 5.02 12.79
N GLY A 11 -7.54 4.09 12.75
CA GLY A 11 -7.41 2.72 13.25
C GLY A 11 -8.19 2.45 14.54
N ASP A 12 -8.41 1.16 14.83
CA ASP A 12 -9.27 0.71 15.91
C ASP A 12 -8.72 1.04 17.31
N TYR A 13 -7.40 1.10 17.44
CA TYR A 13 -6.70 1.40 18.68
C TYR A 13 -6.06 2.80 18.70
N ALA A 14 -6.53 3.68 17.80
CA ALA A 14 -6.07 5.06 17.77
C ALA A 14 -6.64 5.90 18.93
N PRO A 15 -5.89 6.86 19.49
CA PRO A 15 -4.53 7.24 19.11
C PRO A 15 -3.44 6.40 19.76
N GLN A 16 -3.74 5.59 20.78
CA GLN A 16 -2.76 4.92 21.62
C GLN A 16 -1.72 4.15 20.79
N ALA A 17 -2.15 3.13 20.04
CA ALA A 17 -1.22 2.27 19.29
C ALA A 17 -0.40 3.05 18.26
N ILE A 18 -0.99 4.10 17.65
CA ILE A 18 -0.28 4.94 16.67
C ILE A 18 0.82 5.75 17.35
N VAL A 19 0.51 6.39 18.48
CA VAL A 19 1.46 7.24 19.20
C VAL A 19 2.57 6.42 19.86
N GLU A 20 2.25 5.24 20.43
CA GLU A 20 3.24 4.30 20.94
C GLU A 20 4.18 3.81 19.83
N GLY A 21 3.63 3.49 18.64
CA GLY A 21 4.44 3.15 17.47
C GLY A 21 5.35 4.29 17.01
N VAL A 22 4.89 5.55 17.08
CA VAL A 22 5.72 6.72 16.78
C VAL A 22 6.84 6.89 17.80
N ASN A 23 6.59 6.72 19.12
CA ASN A 23 7.64 6.74 20.14
C ASN A 23 8.74 5.71 19.84
N GLN A 24 8.32 4.47 19.47
CA GLN A 24 9.26 3.41 19.10
C GLN A 24 10.05 3.78 17.85
N ALA A 25 9.38 4.25 16.79
CA ALA A 25 10.02 4.62 15.53
C ALA A 25 11.06 5.75 15.74
N LEU A 26 10.76 6.76 16.57
CA LEU A 26 11.69 7.84 16.88
C LEU A 26 12.90 7.36 17.71
N THR A 27 12.77 6.24 18.43
CA THR A 27 13.89 5.60 19.13
C THR A 27 14.74 4.80 18.16
N ASP A 28 14.13 4.04 17.25
CA ASP A 28 14.82 3.13 16.35
C ASP A 28 15.49 3.84 15.16
N PHE A 29 14.91 4.96 14.71
CA PHE A 29 15.35 5.71 13.54
C PHE A 29 15.76 7.15 13.91
N SER A 30 17.00 7.50 13.67
CA SER A 30 17.53 8.84 13.96
C SER A 30 17.34 9.87 12.84
N ASP A 31 16.96 9.42 11.65
CA ASP A 31 16.87 10.21 10.42
C ASP A 31 15.44 10.59 10.03
N ILE A 32 14.45 10.32 10.88
CA ILE A 32 13.06 10.70 10.69
C ILE A 32 12.60 11.80 11.66
N GLU A 33 11.64 12.60 11.21
CA GLU A 33 10.85 13.55 11.98
C GLU A 33 9.36 13.24 11.75
N VAL A 34 8.53 13.34 12.77
CA VAL A 34 7.11 12.96 12.70
C VAL A 34 6.21 14.17 12.99
N GLN A 35 5.19 14.32 12.17
CA GLN A 35 4.07 15.25 12.38
C GLN A 35 2.82 14.43 12.71
N LEU A 36 2.32 14.49 13.94
CA LEU A 36 1.12 13.80 14.41
C LEU A 36 -0.12 14.69 14.19
N TYR A 37 -1.05 14.25 13.38
CA TYR A 37 -2.31 14.94 13.10
C TYR A 37 -3.44 14.31 13.91
N GLY A 38 -4.10 15.10 14.79
CA GLY A 38 -5.22 14.60 15.59
C GLY A 38 -5.48 15.40 16.86
N ASP A 39 -6.30 14.86 17.75
CA ASP A 39 -6.66 15.46 19.03
C ASP A 39 -5.41 15.51 19.94
N GLU A 40 -4.89 16.72 20.11
CA GLU A 40 -3.67 16.97 20.88
C GLU A 40 -3.79 16.44 22.32
N SER A 41 -4.95 16.58 22.95
CA SER A 41 -5.17 16.16 24.33
C SER A 41 -5.07 14.64 24.49
N LYS A 42 -5.57 13.89 23.50
CA LYS A 42 -5.49 12.42 23.46
C LYS A 42 -4.09 11.94 23.08
N ILE A 43 -3.44 12.59 22.10
CA ILE A 43 -2.08 12.26 21.67
C ILE A 43 -1.09 12.41 22.83
N LYS A 44 -1.16 13.52 23.58
CA LYS A 44 -0.28 13.80 24.72
C LYS A 44 -0.35 12.78 25.85
N GLN A 45 -1.42 11.99 25.94
CA GLN A 45 -1.54 10.94 26.96
C GLN A 45 -0.56 9.77 26.74
N TYR A 46 -0.14 9.57 25.48
CA TYR A 46 0.70 8.42 25.07
C TYR A 46 2.06 8.87 24.49
N LEU A 47 2.22 10.16 24.16
CA LEU A 47 3.45 10.66 23.57
C LEU A 47 4.53 10.87 24.65
N THR A 48 5.61 10.12 24.53
CA THR A 48 6.78 10.23 25.41
C THR A 48 7.98 10.92 24.74
N ALA A 49 8.04 10.89 23.40
CA ALA A 49 9.07 11.58 22.63
C ALA A 49 8.91 13.10 22.75
N THR A 50 10.02 13.80 22.97
CA THR A 50 10.05 15.27 23.10
C THR A 50 10.77 15.97 21.93
N GLU A 51 11.50 15.19 21.14
CA GLU A 51 12.30 15.69 20.00
C GLU A 51 11.85 15.02 18.70
N ARG A 52 12.03 15.72 17.60
CA ARG A 52 11.70 15.27 16.24
C ARG A 52 10.22 14.88 16.05
N VAL A 53 9.33 15.42 16.90
CA VAL A 53 7.89 15.23 16.82
C VAL A 53 7.15 16.54 17.00
N SER A 54 6.11 16.75 16.21
CA SER A 54 5.20 17.89 16.34
C SER A 54 3.76 17.41 16.29
N ILE A 55 2.85 18.13 16.94
CA ILE A 55 1.42 17.82 16.93
C ILE A 55 0.70 18.92 16.18
N ILE A 56 -0.10 18.54 15.20
CA ILE A 56 -1.03 19.40 14.47
C ILE A 56 -2.44 19.03 14.91
N HIS A 57 -3.02 19.89 15.73
CA HIS A 57 -4.31 19.65 16.36
C HIS A 57 -5.48 19.63 15.36
N THR A 58 -6.33 18.62 15.49
CA THR A 58 -7.65 18.57 14.87
C THR A 58 -8.58 17.61 15.63
N ASP A 59 -9.85 17.97 15.74
CA ASP A 59 -10.88 17.13 16.36
C ASP A 59 -11.58 16.23 15.34
N GLU A 60 -11.41 16.51 14.03
CA GLU A 60 -12.10 15.78 12.97
C GLU A 60 -11.31 14.54 12.54
N LYS A 61 -12.01 13.41 12.38
CA LYS A 61 -11.44 12.17 11.88
C LYS A 61 -12.33 11.49 10.84
N ILE A 62 -11.74 10.61 10.05
CA ILE A 62 -12.47 9.69 9.17
C ILE A 62 -12.69 8.39 9.94
N ASN A 63 -13.95 7.93 10.00
CA ASN A 63 -14.31 6.67 10.64
C ASN A 63 -14.19 5.51 9.64
N SER A 64 -14.15 4.28 10.16
CA SER A 64 -14.02 3.05 9.34
C SER A 64 -15.22 2.82 8.43
N ASP A 65 -16.42 3.27 8.84
CA ASP A 65 -17.68 3.16 8.10
C ASP A 65 -18.00 4.36 7.18
N ASP A 66 -17.17 5.39 7.18
CA ASP A 66 -17.32 6.52 6.26
C ASP A 66 -17.13 6.07 4.80
N GLU A 67 -17.99 6.58 3.92
CA GLU A 67 -17.80 6.40 2.47
C GLU A 67 -16.55 7.17 2.03
N PRO A 68 -15.51 6.47 1.47
CA PRO A 68 -14.17 7.02 1.28
C PRO A 68 -14.11 8.36 0.55
N THR A 69 -14.69 8.41 -0.65
CA THR A 69 -14.63 9.62 -1.51
C THR A 69 -15.40 10.79 -0.92
N LYS A 70 -16.54 10.52 -0.28
CA LYS A 70 -17.33 11.58 0.41
C LYS A 70 -16.60 12.10 1.64
N ALA A 71 -15.98 11.20 2.41
CA ALA A 71 -15.25 11.58 3.60
C ALA A 71 -14.12 12.57 3.25
N ILE A 72 -13.28 12.24 2.28
CA ILE A 72 -12.17 13.10 1.80
C ILE A 72 -12.69 14.46 1.29
N ARG A 73 -13.85 14.50 0.65
CA ARG A 73 -14.41 15.74 0.12
C ARG A 73 -15.05 16.62 1.19
N LYS A 74 -15.69 16.02 2.20
CA LYS A 74 -16.48 16.75 3.21
C LYS A 74 -15.67 17.07 4.45
N LYS A 75 -14.90 16.12 4.97
CA LYS A 75 -14.12 16.23 6.22
C LYS A 75 -12.74 16.85 5.95
N LYS A 76 -12.74 18.14 5.61
CA LYS A 76 -11.54 18.87 5.16
C LYS A 76 -10.45 19.00 6.22
N ASN A 77 -10.84 18.94 7.49
CA ASN A 77 -9.96 19.06 8.64
C ASN A 77 -9.68 17.70 9.30
N ALA A 78 -10.16 16.59 8.72
CA ALA A 78 -9.85 15.27 9.27
C ALA A 78 -8.33 15.01 9.27
N SER A 79 -7.85 14.36 10.33
CA SER A 79 -6.43 14.07 10.57
C SER A 79 -5.73 13.45 9.35
N MET A 80 -6.36 12.45 8.71
CA MET A 80 -5.87 11.84 7.46
C MET A 80 -5.78 12.84 6.29
N VAL A 81 -6.77 13.75 6.16
CA VAL A 81 -6.82 14.74 5.09
C VAL A 81 -5.72 15.78 5.26
N LEU A 82 -5.51 16.25 6.49
CA LEU A 82 -4.45 17.21 6.81
C LEU A 82 -3.07 16.58 6.61
N ALA A 83 -2.86 15.34 7.04
CA ALA A 83 -1.62 14.60 6.81
C ALA A 83 -1.30 14.42 5.32
N ALA A 84 -2.32 14.09 4.50
CA ALA A 84 -2.16 13.99 3.04
C ALA A 84 -1.87 15.35 2.39
N LYS A 85 -2.46 16.45 2.90
CA LYS A 85 -2.16 17.81 2.42
C LYS A 85 -0.72 18.21 2.71
N ALA A 86 -0.18 17.87 3.88
CA ALA A 86 1.21 18.14 4.21
C ALA A 86 2.19 17.53 3.19
N VAL A 87 1.89 16.31 2.71
CA VAL A 87 2.67 15.69 1.64
C VAL A 87 2.52 16.44 0.31
N LYS A 88 1.29 16.81 -0.07
CA LYS A 88 1.04 17.59 -1.28
C LYS A 88 1.78 18.91 -1.29
N ASP A 89 1.79 19.60 -0.16
CA ASP A 89 2.35 20.94 -0.01
C ASP A 89 3.88 20.92 0.22
N GLY A 90 4.47 19.71 0.29
CA GLY A 90 5.92 19.52 0.49
C GLY A 90 6.38 19.74 1.94
N GLU A 91 5.46 19.79 2.89
CA GLU A 91 5.73 19.91 4.32
C GLU A 91 6.11 18.57 4.95
N ALA A 92 5.73 17.45 4.31
CA ALA A 92 6.11 16.08 4.66
C ALA A 92 6.52 15.28 3.43
N ASP A 93 7.39 14.27 3.63
CA ASP A 93 7.87 13.37 2.56
C ASP A 93 6.89 12.19 2.34
N ALA A 94 6.15 11.78 3.36
CA ALA A 94 5.21 10.67 3.30
C ALA A 94 4.03 10.85 4.26
N VAL A 95 2.92 10.17 3.97
CA VAL A 95 1.75 10.06 4.85
C VAL A 95 1.56 8.62 5.31
N LEU A 96 1.25 8.44 6.60
CA LEU A 96 0.93 7.17 7.22
C LEU A 96 -0.44 7.25 7.90
N SER A 97 -1.28 6.25 7.69
CA SER A 97 -2.55 6.08 8.43
C SER A 97 -2.87 4.59 8.57
N ALA A 98 -3.37 4.19 9.73
CA ALA A 98 -3.95 2.87 9.99
C ALA A 98 -5.50 2.90 9.94
N GLY A 99 -6.08 3.98 9.40
CA GLY A 99 -7.52 4.17 9.29
C GLY A 99 -8.13 3.50 8.05
N ASN A 100 -9.25 4.07 7.58
CA ASN A 100 -9.99 3.57 6.42
C ASN A 100 -9.12 3.54 5.16
N THR A 101 -8.79 2.34 4.67
CA THR A 101 -7.90 2.12 3.52
C THR A 101 -8.42 2.79 2.24
N GLY A 102 -9.73 2.73 1.99
CA GLY A 102 -10.34 3.39 0.83
C GLY A 102 -10.23 4.91 0.91
N ALA A 103 -10.35 5.49 2.11
CA ALA A 103 -10.17 6.93 2.32
C ALA A 103 -8.70 7.34 2.15
N LEU A 104 -7.74 6.54 2.63
CA LEU A 104 -6.33 6.81 2.43
C LEU A 104 -5.95 6.75 0.94
N LEU A 105 -6.47 5.76 0.21
CA LEU A 105 -6.30 5.67 -1.24
C LEU A 105 -6.91 6.88 -1.96
N ALA A 106 -8.13 7.28 -1.56
CA ALA A 106 -8.79 8.47 -2.11
C ALA A 106 -8.01 9.76 -1.78
N ALA A 107 -7.43 9.88 -0.58
CA ALA A 107 -6.58 11.00 -0.21
C ALA A 107 -5.30 11.04 -1.05
N GLY A 108 -4.64 9.90 -1.26
CA GLY A 108 -3.52 9.77 -2.17
C GLY A 108 -3.86 10.24 -3.58
N PHE A 109 -4.99 9.77 -4.12
CA PHE A 109 -5.41 10.09 -5.48
C PHE A 109 -5.86 11.56 -5.66
N PHE A 110 -6.71 12.08 -4.76
CA PHE A 110 -7.34 13.39 -4.94
C PHE A 110 -6.58 14.55 -4.29
N ILE A 111 -5.78 14.30 -3.26
CA ILE A 111 -5.03 15.33 -2.54
C ILE A 111 -3.57 15.32 -2.96
N VAL A 112 -2.84 14.23 -2.74
CA VAL A 112 -1.42 14.11 -3.11
C VAL A 112 -1.25 14.17 -4.63
N GLY A 113 -2.09 13.45 -5.36
CA GLY A 113 -2.10 13.41 -6.82
C GLY A 113 -1.42 12.16 -7.38
N ARG A 114 -1.56 11.99 -8.70
CA ARG A 114 -1.02 10.84 -9.42
C ARG A 114 0.41 11.09 -9.89
N ILE A 115 1.19 10.03 -9.96
CA ILE A 115 2.45 10.02 -10.72
C ILE A 115 2.12 10.30 -12.19
N LYS A 116 2.93 11.17 -12.84
CA LYS A 116 2.74 11.51 -14.25
C LYS A 116 2.74 10.24 -15.11
N ASN A 117 1.79 10.13 -16.03
CA ASN A 117 1.58 8.98 -16.92
C ASN A 117 1.11 7.69 -16.24
N ILE A 118 0.68 7.74 -14.99
CA ILE A 118 0.01 6.63 -14.30
C ILE A 118 -1.49 6.94 -14.21
N ASP A 119 -2.31 6.06 -14.79
CA ASP A 119 -3.75 6.30 -14.91
C ASP A 119 -4.49 6.06 -13.60
N ARG A 120 -4.12 4.98 -12.90
CA ARG A 120 -4.73 4.60 -11.63
C ARG A 120 -3.69 4.15 -10.60
N PRO A 121 -3.83 4.54 -9.33
CA PRO A 121 -3.02 3.98 -8.28
C PRO A 121 -3.40 2.50 -8.06
N GLY A 122 -2.43 1.67 -7.70
CA GLY A 122 -2.63 0.32 -7.21
C GLY A 122 -2.35 0.25 -5.71
N LEU A 123 -3.03 -0.64 -5.01
CA LEU A 123 -2.68 -1.02 -3.65
C LEU A 123 -1.65 -2.14 -3.71
N MET A 124 -0.51 -1.95 -3.07
CA MET A 124 0.58 -2.91 -3.04
C MET A 124 0.91 -3.35 -1.62
N SER A 125 1.25 -4.62 -1.46
CA SER A 125 1.88 -5.13 -0.25
C SER A 125 2.97 -6.13 -0.60
N THR A 126 4.00 -6.19 0.24
CA THR A 126 4.99 -7.28 0.19
C THR A 126 4.44 -8.45 0.98
N LEU A 127 4.21 -9.57 0.31
CA LEU A 127 3.73 -10.82 0.88
C LEU A 127 4.93 -11.78 1.12
N PRO A 128 4.85 -12.67 2.13
CA PRO A 128 5.95 -13.56 2.46
C PRO A 128 6.16 -14.65 1.40
N THR A 129 7.40 -15.11 1.29
CA THR A 129 7.78 -16.33 0.59
C THR A 129 8.44 -17.31 1.55
N ILE A 130 8.52 -18.59 1.17
CA ILE A 130 9.14 -19.64 1.99
C ILE A 130 10.61 -19.33 2.28
N ASP A 131 11.32 -18.71 1.33
CA ASP A 131 12.72 -18.29 1.49
C ASP A 131 12.91 -16.98 2.27
N GLY A 132 11.82 -16.37 2.74
CA GLY A 132 11.81 -15.14 3.56
C GLY A 132 12.08 -13.84 2.81
N LYS A 133 12.28 -13.85 1.49
CA LYS A 133 12.54 -12.64 0.70
C LYS A 133 11.26 -11.83 0.43
N GLY A 134 10.13 -12.51 0.31
CA GLY A 134 8.86 -11.92 -0.06
C GLY A 134 8.74 -11.55 -1.54
N PHE A 135 7.53 -11.22 -1.96
CA PHE A 135 7.20 -10.66 -3.28
C PHE A 135 6.20 -9.53 -3.16
N ASP A 136 6.26 -8.56 -4.07
CA ASP A 136 5.32 -7.44 -4.09
C ASP A 136 4.12 -7.77 -4.98
N MET A 137 2.90 -7.59 -4.51
CA MET A 137 1.69 -7.86 -5.29
C MET A 137 0.87 -6.59 -5.50
N LEU A 138 0.48 -6.31 -6.75
CA LEU A 138 -0.36 -5.22 -7.21
C LEU A 138 -1.41 -5.76 -8.20
N ASP A 139 -2.65 -5.35 -8.21
CA ASP A 139 -3.38 -4.49 -7.30
C ASP A 139 -4.08 -5.34 -6.22
N LEU A 140 -4.05 -4.94 -4.98
CA LEU A 140 -4.66 -5.67 -3.86
C LEU A 140 -6.04 -5.12 -3.45
N GLY A 141 -6.72 -4.42 -4.38
CA GLY A 141 -8.10 -3.98 -4.15
C GLY A 141 -8.34 -2.48 -4.26
N ALA A 142 -7.42 -1.71 -4.86
CA ALA A 142 -7.67 -0.31 -5.18
C ALA A 142 -8.72 -0.14 -6.28
N ASN A 143 -8.71 -1.03 -7.28
CA ASN A 143 -9.57 -0.95 -8.46
C ASN A 143 -10.21 -2.30 -8.75
N ALA A 144 -11.54 -2.39 -8.66
CA ALA A 144 -12.27 -3.61 -8.97
C ALA A 144 -12.19 -3.98 -10.46
N GLU A 145 -12.15 -2.97 -11.32
CA GLU A 145 -12.04 -3.13 -12.77
C GLU A 145 -10.74 -2.50 -13.29
N ASN A 146 -10.01 -3.27 -14.08
CA ASN A 146 -8.75 -2.86 -14.68
C ASN A 146 -8.74 -3.12 -16.18
N THR A 147 -7.90 -2.40 -16.90
CA THR A 147 -7.52 -2.68 -18.29
C THR A 147 -6.14 -3.31 -18.33
N ALA A 148 -5.78 -3.93 -19.46
CA ALA A 148 -4.44 -4.48 -19.67
C ALA A 148 -3.33 -3.41 -19.48
N HIS A 149 -3.61 -2.18 -19.88
CA HIS A 149 -2.71 -1.05 -19.68
C HIS A 149 -2.47 -0.75 -18.19
N HIS A 150 -3.50 -0.86 -17.34
CA HIS A 150 -3.32 -0.70 -15.89
C HIS A 150 -2.39 -1.77 -15.31
N LEU A 151 -2.55 -3.05 -15.72
CA LEU A 151 -1.68 -4.13 -15.28
C LEU A 151 -0.23 -3.91 -15.73
N HIS A 152 -0.03 -3.42 -16.94
CA HIS A 152 1.29 -3.03 -17.43
C HIS A 152 1.89 -1.89 -16.60
N GLN A 153 1.12 -0.85 -16.26
CA GLN A 153 1.57 0.23 -15.38
C GLN A 153 1.92 -0.27 -13.98
N TYR A 154 1.16 -1.23 -13.42
CA TYR A 154 1.48 -1.86 -12.15
C TYR A 154 2.78 -2.64 -12.19
N ALA A 155 3.10 -3.29 -13.31
CA ALA A 155 4.37 -3.96 -13.50
C ALA A 155 5.56 -2.98 -13.45
N ILE A 156 5.42 -1.81 -14.09
CA ILE A 156 6.41 -0.74 -14.05
C ILE A 156 6.58 -0.21 -12.61
N LEU A 157 5.47 0.10 -11.93
CA LEU A 157 5.48 0.61 -10.56
C LEU A 157 6.09 -0.39 -9.56
N GLY A 158 5.66 -1.66 -9.62
CA GLY A 158 6.20 -2.73 -8.79
C GLY A 158 7.69 -2.97 -9.04
N SER A 159 8.11 -2.98 -10.30
CA SER A 159 9.53 -3.11 -10.65
C SER A 159 10.37 -1.93 -10.13
N PHE A 160 9.83 -0.71 -10.21
CA PHE A 160 10.49 0.47 -9.65
C PHE A 160 10.62 0.37 -8.13
N TYR A 161 9.57 -0.05 -7.44
CA TYR A 161 9.58 -0.24 -5.99
C TYR A 161 10.56 -1.34 -5.58
N ALA A 162 10.48 -2.53 -6.19
CA ALA A 162 11.36 -3.64 -5.88
C ALA A 162 12.84 -3.27 -6.08
N ARG A 163 13.15 -2.47 -7.10
CA ARG A 163 14.52 -1.99 -7.36
C ARG A 163 14.99 -0.97 -6.33
N ASN A 164 14.18 0.06 -6.06
CA ASN A 164 14.64 1.22 -5.28
C ASN A 164 14.43 1.07 -3.78
N VAL A 165 13.46 0.27 -3.35
CA VAL A 165 13.13 0.05 -1.94
C VAL A 165 13.68 -1.28 -1.44
N ARG A 166 13.52 -2.37 -2.23
CA ARG A 166 13.97 -3.70 -1.83
C ARG A 166 15.37 -4.07 -2.34
N GLY A 167 16.00 -3.22 -3.17
CA GLY A 167 17.35 -3.43 -3.68
C GLY A 167 17.49 -4.57 -4.69
N ILE A 168 16.41 -4.98 -5.36
CA ILE A 168 16.42 -6.05 -6.36
C ILE A 168 16.76 -5.44 -7.72
N GLU A 169 17.98 -5.55 -8.19
CA GLU A 169 18.46 -4.88 -9.42
C GLU A 169 17.62 -5.19 -10.66
N LYS A 170 17.21 -6.44 -10.83
CA LYS A 170 16.43 -6.92 -11.98
C LYS A 170 15.21 -7.71 -11.53
N PRO A 171 14.16 -7.06 -10.99
CA PRO A 171 13.00 -7.73 -10.44
C PRO A 171 12.31 -8.60 -11.49
N ARG A 172 11.99 -9.84 -11.14
CA ARG A 172 11.19 -10.75 -11.96
C ARG A 172 9.72 -10.36 -11.81
N VAL A 173 9.07 -10.06 -12.94
CA VAL A 173 7.65 -9.67 -12.99
C VAL A 173 6.82 -10.84 -13.50
N GLY A 174 5.84 -11.30 -12.72
CA GLY A 174 4.86 -12.31 -13.10
C GLY A 174 3.47 -11.72 -13.28
N LEU A 175 2.69 -12.25 -14.21
CA LEU A 175 1.26 -11.96 -14.36
C LEU A 175 0.46 -13.07 -13.70
N LEU A 176 -0.35 -12.73 -12.68
CA LEU A 176 -1.20 -13.70 -12.01
C LEU A 176 -2.25 -14.25 -12.97
N ASN A 177 -2.29 -15.57 -13.12
CA ASN A 177 -3.15 -16.25 -14.06
C ASN A 177 -3.59 -17.63 -13.53
N ASN A 178 -4.48 -18.30 -14.28
CA ASN A 178 -4.99 -19.64 -14.00
C ASN A 178 -4.19 -20.77 -14.67
N GLY A 179 -3.00 -20.48 -15.17
CA GLY A 179 -2.06 -21.41 -15.80
C GLY A 179 -0.84 -20.64 -16.29
N THR A 180 0.28 -21.34 -16.49
CA THR A 180 1.57 -20.75 -16.85
C THR A 180 1.75 -20.50 -18.35
N GLU A 181 0.95 -21.16 -19.20
CA GLU A 181 1.06 -21.04 -20.66
C GLU A 181 0.60 -19.63 -21.12
N SER A 182 1.26 -19.09 -22.13
CA SER A 182 0.96 -17.76 -22.70
C SER A 182 -0.47 -17.60 -23.24
N SER A 183 -1.13 -18.70 -23.59
CA SER A 183 -2.51 -18.70 -24.10
C SER A 183 -3.59 -18.70 -23.01
N LYS A 184 -3.22 -18.87 -21.74
CA LYS A 184 -4.15 -18.93 -20.61
C LYS A 184 -4.71 -17.55 -20.22
N GLY A 185 -5.80 -17.61 -19.46
CA GLY A 185 -6.47 -16.46 -18.90
C GLY A 185 -7.63 -15.92 -19.73
N ASP A 186 -8.30 -14.98 -19.14
CA ASP A 186 -9.36 -14.18 -19.74
C ASP A 186 -8.81 -13.15 -20.76
N PRO A 187 -9.67 -12.41 -21.47
CA PRO A 187 -9.21 -11.39 -22.41
C PRO A 187 -8.28 -10.34 -21.81
N LEU A 188 -8.56 -9.89 -20.57
CA LEU A 188 -7.73 -8.92 -19.85
C LEU A 188 -6.29 -9.42 -19.69
N ARG A 189 -6.14 -10.68 -19.23
CA ARG A 189 -4.82 -11.27 -18.96
C ARG A 189 -4.04 -11.54 -20.24
N LYS A 190 -4.71 -11.96 -21.32
CA LYS A 190 -4.06 -12.17 -22.61
C LYS A 190 -3.52 -10.86 -23.19
N GLU A 191 -4.32 -9.81 -23.18
CA GLU A 191 -3.88 -8.49 -23.63
C GLU A 191 -2.75 -7.93 -22.74
N ALA A 192 -2.84 -8.10 -21.41
CA ALA A 192 -1.79 -7.69 -20.50
C ALA A 192 -0.49 -8.47 -20.72
N TYR A 193 -0.58 -9.78 -20.98
CA TYR A 193 0.56 -10.61 -21.31
C TYR A 193 1.34 -10.07 -22.52
N ASP A 194 0.62 -9.73 -23.60
CA ASP A 194 1.23 -9.18 -24.83
C ASP A 194 1.94 -7.85 -24.55
N LEU A 195 1.36 -6.96 -23.75
CA LEU A 195 1.98 -5.70 -23.35
C LEU A 195 3.23 -5.91 -22.52
N LEU A 196 3.19 -6.86 -21.57
CA LEU A 196 4.33 -7.16 -20.70
C LEU A 196 5.49 -7.81 -21.45
N VAL A 197 5.22 -8.71 -22.40
CA VAL A 197 6.24 -9.31 -23.28
C VAL A 197 6.89 -8.26 -24.19
N ALA A 198 6.10 -7.31 -24.67
CA ALA A 198 6.58 -6.26 -25.59
C ALA A 198 7.50 -5.26 -24.88
N ASP A 199 7.30 -5.02 -23.58
CA ASP A 199 8.11 -4.07 -22.80
C ASP A 199 9.46 -4.66 -22.38
N LYS A 200 10.51 -4.30 -23.12
CA LYS A 200 11.89 -4.78 -22.86
C LYS A 200 12.57 -4.14 -21.64
N SER A 201 11.93 -3.15 -21.02
CA SER A 201 12.41 -2.55 -19.76
C SER A 201 12.06 -3.41 -18.52
N LEU A 202 11.11 -4.33 -18.67
CA LEU A 202 10.68 -5.27 -17.64
C LEU A 202 11.40 -6.62 -17.79
N ASN A 203 11.69 -7.25 -16.67
CA ASN A 203 12.14 -8.64 -16.62
C ASN A 203 10.89 -9.54 -16.43
N PHE A 204 10.03 -9.57 -17.45
CA PHE A 204 8.81 -10.36 -17.41
C PHE A 204 9.12 -11.85 -17.53
N VAL A 205 8.66 -12.63 -16.55
CA VAL A 205 8.89 -14.09 -16.46
C VAL A 205 7.69 -14.92 -16.90
N GLY A 206 6.60 -14.27 -17.35
CA GLY A 206 5.41 -14.96 -17.85
C GLY A 206 4.27 -15.00 -16.83
N ASN A 207 3.30 -15.89 -17.07
CA ASN A 207 2.19 -16.14 -16.17
C ASN A 207 2.67 -16.90 -14.92
N VAL A 208 2.07 -16.60 -13.76
CA VAL A 208 2.28 -17.30 -12.50
C VAL A 208 0.95 -17.71 -11.89
N GLU A 209 0.91 -18.89 -11.26
CA GLU A 209 -0.30 -19.38 -10.59
C GLU A 209 -0.31 -18.99 -9.11
N ALA A 210 -1.52 -18.80 -8.55
CA ALA A 210 -1.66 -18.39 -7.15
C ALA A 210 -1.06 -19.39 -6.14
N ARG A 211 -1.03 -20.67 -6.47
CA ARG A 211 -0.47 -21.73 -5.62
C ARG A 211 1.05 -21.64 -5.47
N ASP A 212 1.74 -21.06 -6.47
CA ASP A 212 3.20 -21.02 -6.54
C ASP A 212 3.78 -19.69 -5.99
N LEU A 213 2.93 -18.74 -5.57
CA LEU A 213 3.36 -17.41 -5.12
C LEU A 213 4.35 -17.47 -3.94
N MET A 214 4.07 -18.34 -2.97
CA MET A 214 4.92 -18.51 -1.79
C MET A 214 6.28 -19.14 -2.09
N ASP A 215 6.45 -19.78 -3.26
CA ASP A 215 7.72 -20.38 -3.71
C ASP A 215 8.68 -19.34 -4.30
N GLY A 216 8.27 -18.06 -4.37
CA GLY A 216 9.13 -17.00 -4.87
C GLY A 216 9.37 -17.06 -6.38
N VAL A 217 8.35 -17.44 -7.16
CA VAL A 217 8.40 -17.54 -8.63
C VAL A 217 8.62 -16.20 -9.32
N ALA A 218 8.24 -15.10 -8.67
CA ALA A 218 8.46 -13.73 -9.12
C ALA A 218 8.73 -12.81 -7.93
N ASP A 219 9.34 -11.65 -8.17
CA ASP A 219 9.62 -10.64 -7.17
C ASP A 219 8.50 -9.59 -7.13
N VAL A 220 7.80 -9.42 -8.26
CA VAL A 220 6.61 -8.57 -8.44
C VAL A 220 5.55 -9.40 -9.17
N VAL A 221 4.33 -9.41 -8.62
CA VAL A 221 3.19 -10.10 -9.24
C VAL A 221 2.08 -9.10 -9.50
N VAL A 222 1.61 -9.02 -10.75
CA VAL A 222 0.57 -8.08 -11.14
C VAL A 222 -0.75 -8.79 -11.45
N THR A 223 -1.84 -8.14 -11.04
CA THR A 223 -3.20 -8.62 -11.25
C THR A 223 -4.20 -7.45 -11.19
N ASP A 224 -5.46 -7.69 -11.53
CA ASP A 224 -6.56 -6.77 -11.22
C ASP A 224 -6.86 -6.75 -9.73
N GLY A 225 -7.42 -5.64 -9.23
CA GLY A 225 -7.65 -5.47 -7.80
C GLY A 225 -8.71 -6.40 -7.22
N PHE A 226 -9.67 -6.88 -8.01
CA PHE A 226 -10.65 -7.85 -7.53
C PHE A 226 -9.98 -9.20 -7.24
N THR A 227 -9.21 -9.71 -8.20
CA THR A 227 -8.46 -10.97 -8.05
C THR A 227 -7.38 -10.85 -6.96
N GLY A 228 -6.64 -9.74 -6.95
CA GLY A 228 -5.58 -9.52 -5.95
C GLY A 228 -6.10 -9.48 -4.53
N ASN A 229 -7.21 -8.79 -4.29
CA ASN A 229 -7.85 -8.76 -2.98
C ASN A 229 -8.39 -10.15 -2.57
N ALA A 230 -8.97 -10.91 -3.51
CA ALA A 230 -9.44 -12.26 -3.22
C ALA A 230 -8.29 -13.20 -2.83
N VAL A 231 -7.17 -13.16 -3.56
CA VAL A 231 -5.97 -13.94 -3.25
C VAL A 231 -5.38 -13.54 -1.90
N LEU A 232 -5.24 -12.23 -1.63
CA LEU A 232 -4.76 -11.73 -0.34
C LEU A 232 -5.61 -12.26 0.82
N LYS A 233 -6.94 -12.14 0.72
CA LYS A 233 -7.87 -12.61 1.75
C LYS A 233 -7.84 -14.12 1.93
N ALA A 234 -7.61 -14.89 0.86
CA ALA A 234 -7.43 -16.33 0.93
C ALA A 234 -6.13 -16.70 1.67
N ILE A 235 -5.03 -16.00 1.38
CA ILE A 235 -3.74 -16.18 2.08
C ILE A 235 -3.89 -15.83 3.57
N GLU A 236 -4.44 -14.66 3.90
CA GLU A 236 -4.68 -14.23 5.29
C GLU A 236 -5.55 -15.22 6.05
N GLY A 237 -6.69 -15.63 5.47
CA GLY A 237 -7.62 -16.57 6.11
C GLY A 237 -7.02 -17.96 6.31
N THR A 238 -6.22 -18.44 5.34
CA THR A 238 -5.53 -19.73 5.44
C THR A 238 -4.46 -19.69 6.55
N ALA A 239 -3.65 -18.64 6.60
CA ALA A 239 -2.62 -18.45 7.62
C ALA A 239 -3.24 -18.41 9.03
N MET A 240 -4.34 -17.66 9.21
CA MET A 240 -5.08 -17.57 10.46
C MET A 240 -5.64 -18.95 10.87
N GLY A 241 -6.27 -19.66 9.93
CA GLY A 241 -6.82 -20.99 10.17
C GLY A 241 -5.75 -22.00 10.60
N LEU A 242 -4.61 -22.03 9.90
CA LEU A 242 -3.49 -22.90 10.25
C LEU A 242 -2.89 -22.56 11.62
N SER A 243 -2.75 -21.27 11.96
CA SER A 243 -2.29 -20.83 13.27
C SER A 243 -3.19 -21.34 14.39
N LEU A 244 -4.52 -21.27 14.22
CA LEU A 244 -5.49 -21.77 15.20
C LEU A 244 -5.47 -23.30 15.34
N ILE A 245 -5.23 -24.05 14.25
CA ILE A 245 -5.14 -25.51 14.28
C ILE A 245 -3.88 -25.97 15.04
N HIS A 246 -2.79 -25.21 14.95
CA HIS A 246 -1.52 -25.57 15.60
C HIS A 246 -1.41 -25.14 17.07
N ILE A 247 -2.28 -24.25 17.53
CA ILE A 247 -2.37 -23.86 18.95
C ILE A 247 -3.24 -24.84 19.74
#